data_b86231180d3f590bb2edf8da80c210cc
#
_entry.id   b86231180d3f590bb2edf8da80c210cc
#
_cell.length_a   1.000
_cell.length_b   1.000
_cell.length_c   1.000
_cell.angle_alpha   90.00
_cell.angle_beta   90.00
_cell.angle_gamma   90.00
#
_symmetry.space_group_name_H-M   'P 1'
#
loop_
_entity.id
_entity.type
_entity.pdbx_description
1 polymer ?
#
loop_
_entity_poly.entity_id
_entity_poly.type
_entity_poly.pdbx_seq_one_letter_code
_entity_poly.pdbx_strand_id
1 'polypeptide(L)'
;QLTYTRVYSGTAAQGQQVLNSTKGKKERIGKLFQMHSNKENPVEEITAGHIYAAIGLKDTTTGDTLCDPAHPIVLESMTFPEPVIFVAIEPKSKGDQEKLSTAIQKLSAEDPTFTVSLNEETGQTEIGGMGELHLDITVDRMKREFNVEANIGKPQVAYRETIKKAVEKVDYTHKKQTGGSGQFAKVQVSFEPLPLDGEELYEFEDKVTGGRVPREYIPSVDAGIQEAM
;
A
#
# COMPACT_ATOMS: atom_id res chain seq x y z
N GLN A 1 2.96 -21.57 7.54
CA GLN A 1 2.94 -20.45 8.49
C GLN A 1 2.42 -20.92 9.82
N LEU A 2 3.16 -20.59 10.90
CA LEU A 2 2.77 -20.79 12.29
C LEU A 2 2.30 -19.45 12.87
N THR A 3 1.09 -19.43 13.43
CA THR A 3 0.57 -18.26 14.13
C THR A 3 0.62 -18.54 15.63
N TYR A 4 1.44 -17.80 16.37
CA TYR A 4 1.53 -17.92 17.82
C TYR A 4 0.35 -17.21 18.46
N THR A 5 -0.33 -17.91 19.35
CA THR A 5 -1.52 -17.42 20.06
C THR A 5 -1.35 -17.59 21.56
N ARG A 6 -1.64 -16.55 22.33
CA ARG A 6 -1.77 -16.64 23.78
C ARG A 6 -3.23 -16.83 24.16
N VAL A 7 -3.53 -17.88 24.91
CA VAL A 7 -4.90 -18.14 25.37
C VAL A 7 -5.11 -17.45 26.70
N TYR A 8 -5.98 -16.46 26.74
CA TYR A 8 -6.29 -15.69 27.95
C TYR A 8 -7.44 -16.31 28.73
N SER A 9 -8.41 -16.91 28.08
CA SER A 9 -9.59 -17.52 28.70
C SER A 9 -10.15 -18.63 27.82
N GLY A 10 -10.75 -19.62 28.45
CA GLY A 10 -11.40 -20.74 27.78
C GLY A 10 -10.43 -21.73 27.15
N THR A 11 -10.96 -22.48 26.21
CA THR A 11 -10.26 -23.54 25.48
C THR A 11 -10.61 -23.45 24.00
N ALA A 12 -9.72 -23.96 23.14
CA ALA A 12 -10.00 -24.13 21.72
C ALA A 12 -9.38 -25.43 21.20
N ALA A 13 -10.11 -26.13 20.33
CA ALA A 13 -9.70 -27.41 19.79
C ALA A 13 -9.29 -27.31 18.31
N GLN A 14 -8.51 -28.29 17.89
CA GLN A 14 -8.19 -28.48 16.48
C GLN A 14 -9.48 -28.65 15.66
N GLY A 15 -9.57 -27.96 14.54
CA GLY A 15 -10.74 -27.97 13.65
C GLY A 15 -11.87 -27.05 14.08
N GLN A 16 -11.79 -26.41 15.24
CA GLN A 16 -12.81 -25.48 15.75
C GLN A 16 -12.87 -24.21 14.90
N GLN A 17 -14.09 -23.70 14.71
CA GLN A 17 -14.32 -22.39 14.11
C GLN A 17 -14.21 -21.31 15.19
N VAL A 18 -13.44 -20.28 14.91
CA VAL A 18 -13.24 -19.09 15.76
C VAL A 18 -13.59 -17.84 14.98
N LEU A 19 -13.90 -16.78 15.70
CA LEU A 19 -14.08 -15.45 15.13
C LEU A 19 -12.81 -14.63 15.36
N ASN A 20 -12.20 -14.14 14.28
CA ASN A 20 -11.27 -13.03 14.36
C ASN A 20 -12.11 -11.77 14.56
N SER A 21 -12.25 -11.35 15.80
CA SER A 21 -13.13 -10.23 16.18
C SER A 21 -12.57 -8.88 15.76
N THR A 22 -11.26 -8.75 15.62
CA THR A 22 -10.61 -7.53 15.13
C THR A 22 -11.01 -7.23 13.67
N LYS A 23 -11.11 -8.28 12.85
CA LYS A 23 -11.45 -8.16 11.42
C LYS A 23 -12.88 -8.58 11.08
N GLY A 24 -13.64 -9.11 12.06
CA GLY A 24 -14.99 -9.58 11.84
C GLY A 24 -15.10 -10.85 10.96
N LYS A 25 -14.00 -11.61 10.81
CA LYS A 25 -13.92 -12.79 9.96
C LYS A 25 -13.91 -14.08 10.74
N LYS A 26 -14.65 -15.10 10.26
CA LYS A 26 -14.61 -16.45 10.81
C LYS A 26 -13.46 -17.24 10.20
N GLU A 27 -12.67 -17.86 11.05
CA GLU A 27 -11.55 -18.72 10.66
C GLU A 27 -11.65 -20.09 11.29
N ARG A 28 -10.91 -21.03 10.77
CA ARG A 28 -10.84 -22.39 11.33
C ARG A 28 -9.43 -22.71 11.78
N ILE A 29 -9.30 -23.10 13.02
CA ILE A 29 -8.05 -23.61 13.57
C ILE A 29 -7.73 -24.94 12.88
N GLY A 30 -6.59 -25.01 12.20
CA GLY A 30 -6.12 -26.26 11.60
C GLY A 30 -5.45 -27.14 12.66
N LYS A 31 -4.13 -27.29 12.58
CA LYS A 31 -3.35 -28.01 13.58
C LYS A 31 -2.89 -27.08 14.69
N LEU A 32 -2.77 -27.63 15.88
CA LEU A 32 -2.28 -26.93 17.07
C LEU A 32 -1.01 -27.59 17.58
N PHE A 33 -0.06 -26.77 18.03
CA PHE A 33 1.23 -27.24 18.54
C PHE A 33 1.61 -26.47 19.80
N GLN A 34 2.14 -27.22 20.78
CA GLN A 34 2.94 -26.65 21.83
C GLN A 34 4.40 -26.64 21.39
N MET A 35 4.95 -25.45 21.24
CA MET A 35 6.31 -25.29 20.75
C MET A 35 7.32 -25.45 21.88
N HIS A 36 8.37 -26.20 21.62
CA HIS A 36 9.54 -26.31 22.48
C HIS A 36 10.80 -26.10 21.64
N SER A 37 11.34 -24.90 21.65
CA SER A 37 12.34 -24.47 20.68
C SER A 37 11.83 -24.68 19.26
N ASN A 38 12.50 -25.45 18.43
CA ASN A 38 12.11 -25.80 17.06
C ASN A 38 11.26 -27.09 16.95
N LYS A 39 10.92 -27.72 18.08
CA LYS A 39 10.10 -28.93 18.10
C LYS A 39 8.62 -28.56 18.18
N GLU A 40 7.85 -29.11 17.25
CA GLU A 40 6.40 -28.99 17.17
C GLU A 40 5.76 -30.20 17.88
N ASN A 41 5.26 -30.00 19.09
CA ASN A 41 4.51 -31.04 19.81
C ASN A 41 3.03 -30.88 19.50
N PRO A 42 2.39 -31.75 18.72
CA PRO A 42 0.98 -31.63 18.38
C PRO A 42 0.12 -31.78 19.64
N VAL A 43 -0.91 -30.93 19.71
CA VAL A 43 -1.93 -30.96 20.75
C VAL A 43 -3.31 -30.89 20.12
N GLU A 44 -4.28 -31.53 20.73
CA GLU A 44 -5.67 -31.55 20.23
C GLU A 44 -6.46 -30.32 20.71
N GLU A 45 -6.12 -29.82 21.90
CA GLU A 45 -6.80 -28.73 22.58
C GLU A 45 -5.79 -27.78 23.21
N ILE A 46 -6.09 -26.51 23.23
CA ILE A 46 -5.33 -25.44 23.90
C ILE A 46 -6.16 -24.83 25.02
N THR A 47 -5.48 -24.44 26.09
CA THR A 47 -6.12 -23.93 27.33
C THR A 47 -5.54 -22.60 27.75
N ALA A 48 -6.30 -21.86 28.56
CA ALA A 48 -5.88 -20.60 29.14
C ALA A 48 -4.54 -20.67 29.86
N GLY A 49 -3.75 -19.63 29.81
CA GLY A 49 -2.46 -19.47 30.49
C GLY A 49 -1.22 -19.86 29.67
N HIS A 50 -1.38 -20.50 28.53
CA HIS A 50 -0.29 -20.95 27.67
C HIS A 50 -0.20 -20.21 26.32
N ILE A 51 0.94 -20.38 25.67
CA ILE A 51 1.18 -19.93 24.30
C ILE A 51 1.31 -21.16 23.41
N TYR A 52 0.56 -21.16 22.32
CA TYR A 52 0.52 -22.23 21.34
C TYR A 52 0.74 -21.69 19.94
N ALA A 53 1.13 -22.55 19.01
CA ALA A 53 1.18 -22.24 17.60
C ALA A 53 0.01 -22.92 16.86
N ALA A 54 -0.67 -22.16 16.03
CA ALA A 54 -1.76 -22.64 15.20
C ALA A 54 -1.39 -22.57 13.72
N ILE A 55 -1.83 -23.58 12.95
CA ILE A 55 -1.78 -23.58 11.48
C ILE A 55 -3.21 -23.47 10.95
N GLY A 56 -3.37 -22.79 9.80
CA GLY A 56 -4.63 -22.72 9.09
C GLY A 56 -5.37 -21.39 9.24
N LEU A 57 -4.86 -20.49 10.05
CA LEU A 57 -5.35 -19.12 10.15
C LEU A 57 -4.83 -18.34 8.93
N LYS A 58 -5.73 -17.86 8.08
CA LYS A 58 -5.39 -17.22 6.79
C LYS A 58 -5.38 -15.70 6.85
N ASP A 59 -6.35 -15.17 7.58
CA ASP A 59 -6.58 -13.72 7.68
C ASP A 59 -6.03 -13.12 8.99
N THR A 60 -5.64 -13.96 9.94
CA THR A 60 -5.13 -13.53 11.24
C THR A 60 -3.71 -13.00 11.14
N THR A 61 -3.49 -11.80 11.65
CA THR A 61 -2.19 -11.12 11.74
C THR A 61 -1.84 -10.81 13.21
N THR A 62 -0.60 -10.37 13.44
CA THR A 62 -0.12 -9.98 14.77
C THR A 62 -1.00 -8.88 15.37
N GLY A 63 -1.47 -9.09 16.62
CA GLY A 63 -2.36 -8.17 17.32
C GLY A 63 -3.85 -8.47 17.19
N ASP A 64 -4.25 -9.40 16.32
CA ASP A 64 -5.64 -9.79 16.18
C ASP A 64 -6.13 -10.59 17.39
N THR A 65 -7.42 -10.47 17.70
CA THR A 65 -8.09 -11.26 18.73
C THR A 65 -8.94 -12.35 18.09
N LEU A 66 -8.74 -13.58 18.56
CA LEU A 66 -9.57 -14.74 18.23
C LEU A 66 -10.47 -15.08 19.42
N CYS A 67 -11.76 -15.26 19.17
CA CYS A 67 -12.73 -15.56 20.22
C CYS A 67 -13.81 -16.54 19.76
N ASP A 68 -14.65 -16.95 20.71
CA ASP A 68 -15.86 -17.69 20.43
C ASP A 68 -16.82 -16.80 19.62
N PRO A 69 -17.33 -17.28 18.46
CA PRO A 69 -18.30 -16.53 17.67
C PRO A 69 -19.59 -16.15 18.42
N ALA A 70 -19.95 -16.91 19.47
CA ALA A 70 -21.13 -16.63 20.30
C ALA A 70 -20.87 -15.52 21.34
N HIS A 71 -19.61 -15.28 21.70
CA HIS A 71 -19.21 -14.29 22.69
C HIS A 71 -18.10 -13.40 22.14
N PRO A 72 -18.42 -12.50 21.19
CA PRO A 72 -17.42 -11.64 20.58
C PRO A 72 -16.78 -10.70 21.59
N ILE A 73 -15.44 -10.68 21.62
CA ILE A 73 -14.63 -9.76 22.42
C ILE A 73 -13.41 -9.36 21.62
N VAL A 74 -13.00 -8.11 21.75
CA VAL A 74 -11.71 -7.62 21.22
C VAL A 74 -10.86 -7.23 22.41
N LEU A 75 -9.68 -7.82 22.51
CA LEU A 75 -8.69 -7.47 23.53
C LEU A 75 -7.97 -6.19 23.11
N GLU A 76 -7.16 -5.64 24.02
CA GLU A 76 -6.36 -4.46 23.74
C GLU A 76 -5.52 -4.65 22.46
N SER A 77 -5.68 -3.71 21.53
CA SER A 77 -4.91 -3.71 20.28
C SER A 77 -3.51 -3.13 20.51
N MET A 78 -2.51 -3.76 19.90
CA MET A 78 -1.16 -3.22 19.91
C MET A 78 -1.05 -2.08 18.90
N THR A 79 -0.47 -0.95 19.34
CA THR A 79 -0.10 0.15 18.45
C THR A 79 1.36 -0.02 18.06
N PHE A 80 1.61 -0.20 16.77
CA PHE A 80 2.96 -0.29 16.24
C PHE A 80 3.44 1.09 15.82
N PRO A 81 4.70 1.44 16.10
CA PRO A 81 5.28 2.70 15.61
C PRO A 81 5.39 2.67 14.08
N GLU A 82 5.22 3.83 13.48
CA GLU A 82 5.41 3.98 12.05
C GLU A 82 6.90 3.88 11.66
N PRO A 83 7.21 3.37 10.48
CA PRO A 83 8.56 3.33 9.96
C PRO A 83 9.21 4.71 9.89
N VAL A 84 10.50 4.76 10.19
CA VAL A 84 11.26 6.02 10.19
C VAL A 84 12.25 6.13 9.04
N ILE A 85 12.55 5.02 8.37
CA ILE A 85 13.47 4.97 7.22
C ILE A 85 12.81 4.23 6.08
N PHE A 86 12.98 4.76 4.87
CA PHE A 86 12.47 4.18 3.64
C PHE A 86 13.61 3.99 2.64
N VAL A 87 13.59 2.87 1.93
CA VAL A 87 14.51 2.57 0.85
C VAL A 87 13.75 1.99 -0.34
N ALA A 88 14.19 2.30 -1.54
CA ALA A 88 13.65 1.68 -2.75
C ALA A 88 14.23 0.28 -2.91
N ILE A 89 13.39 -0.68 -3.32
CA ILE A 89 13.79 -2.05 -3.61
C ILE A 89 13.37 -2.43 -5.02
N GLU A 90 14.32 -2.95 -5.81
CA GLU A 90 14.08 -3.36 -7.18
C GLU A 90 14.61 -4.77 -7.41
N PRO A 91 13.85 -5.66 -8.09
CA PRO A 91 14.35 -6.98 -8.42
C PRO A 91 15.46 -6.88 -9.45
N LYS A 92 16.52 -7.70 -9.35
CA LYS A 92 17.61 -7.71 -10.33
C LYS A 92 17.19 -8.32 -11.68
N SER A 93 16.18 -9.16 -11.69
CA SER A 93 15.67 -9.81 -12.91
C SER A 93 14.14 -9.90 -12.91
N LYS A 94 13.54 -10.09 -14.09
CA LYS A 94 12.09 -10.33 -14.20
C LYS A 94 11.63 -11.58 -13.42
N GLY A 95 12.47 -12.61 -13.33
CA GLY A 95 12.17 -13.82 -12.56
C GLY A 95 12.18 -13.62 -11.05
N ASP A 96 12.87 -12.57 -10.57
CA ASP A 96 12.90 -12.24 -9.15
C ASP A 96 11.71 -11.39 -8.72
N GLN A 97 10.96 -10.81 -9.66
CA GLN A 97 9.83 -9.93 -9.32
C GLN A 97 8.70 -10.66 -8.58
N GLU A 98 8.30 -11.84 -9.04
CA GLU A 98 7.27 -12.64 -8.37
C GLU A 98 7.75 -13.13 -7.00
N LYS A 99 9.02 -13.53 -6.92
CA LYS A 99 9.62 -13.96 -5.66
C LYS A 99 9.71 -12.80 -4.67
N LEU A 100 10.11 -11.61 -5.15
CA LEU A 100 10.18 -10.39 -4.34
C LEU A 100 8.80 -10.04 -3.77
N SER A 101 7.76 -10.03 -4.61
CA SER A 101 6.39 -9.77 -4.16
C SER A 101 5.93 -10.78 -3.11
N THR A 102 6.24 -12.07 -3.30
CA THR A 102 5.92 -13.12 -2.33
C THR A 102 6.68 -12.95 -1.02
N ALA A 103 7.97 -12.62 -1.09
CA ALA A 103 8.81 -12.39 0.08
C ALA A 103 8.31 -11.20 0.90
N ILE A 104 8.04 -10.08 0.22
CA ILE A 104 7.51 -8.86 0.82
C ILE A 104 6.19 -9.14 1.55
N GLN A 105 5.22 -9.80 0.90
CA GLN A 105 3.93 -10.12 1.51
C GLN A 105 4.08 -10.98 2.78
N LYS A 106 4.98 -11.96 2.76
CA LYS A 106 5.19 -12.83 3.92
C LYS A 106 5.88 -12.10 5.06
N LEU A 107 6.92 -11.30 4.76
CA LEU A 107 7.66 -10.56 5.78
C LEU A 107 6.83 -9.44 6.40
N SER A 108 6.01 -8.73 5.60
CA SER A 108 5.07 -7.73 6.11
C SER A 108 3.95 -8.35 6.96
N ALA A 109 3.54 -9.60 6.67
CA ALA A 109 2.58 -10.31 7.52
C ALA A 109 3.19 -10.78 8.86
N GLU A 110 4.52 -10.97 8.92
CA GLU A 110 5.24 -11.33 10.14
C GLU A 110 5.54 -10.12 11.02
N ASP A 111 5.91 -9.01 10.41
CA ASP A 111 6.34 -7.80 11.11
C ASP A 111 5.49 -6.58 10.73
N PRO A 112 4.59 -6.13 11.60
CA PRO A 112 3.76 -4.96 11.36
C PRO A 112 4.52 -3.63 11.25
N THR A 113 5.78 -3.59 11.69
CA THR A 113 6.63 -2.39 11.57
C THR A 113 7.40 -2.33 10.23
N PHE A 114 7.32 -3.41 9.45
CA PHE A 114 7.83 -3.45 8.08
C PHE A 114 6.70 -3.12 7.11
N THR A 115 6.80 -1.99 6.45
CA THR A 115 5.80 -1.49 5.50
C THR A 115 6.30 -1.54 4.07
N VAL A 116 5.36 -1.59 3.15
CA VAL A 116 5.63 -1.58 1.71
C VAL A 116 4.65 -0.66 1.03
N SER A 117 5.14 0.23 0.21
CA SER A 117 4.36 1.13 -0.63
C SER A 117 4.87 1.14 -2.06
N LEU A 118 3.97 1.36 -2.99
CA LEU A 118 4.33 1.68 -4.37
C LEU A 118 4.26 3.19 -4.53
N ASN A 119 5.37 3.79 -4.90
CA ASN A 119 5.38 5.20 -5.26
C ASN A 119 4.80 5.34 -6.66
N GLU A 120 3.59 5.87 -6.77
CA GLU A 120 2.85 5.98 -8.04
C GLU A 120 3.53 6.93 -9.03
N GLU A 121 4.26 7.94 -8.54
CA GLU A 121 4.94 8.92 -9.38
C GLU A 121 6.25 8.38 -9.98
N THR A 122 7.01 7.60 -9.21
CA THR A 122 8.30 7.04 -9.67
C THR A 122 8.19 5.60 -10.14
N GLY A 123 7.08 4.92 -9.83
CA GLY A 123 6.89 3.49 -10.08
C GLY A 123 7.78 2.58 -9.22
N GLN A 124 8.50 3.13 -8.24
CA GLN A 124 9.36 2.35 -7.36
C GLN A 124 8.58 1.70 -6.23
N THR A 125 8.98 0.49 -5.88
CA THR A 125 8.54 -0.14 -4.62
C THR A 125 9.45 0.34 -3.49
N GLU A 126 8.86 0.94 -2.49
CA GLU A 126 9.53 1.42 -1.29
C GLU A 126 9.23 0.50 -0.12
N ILE A 127 10.25 0.16 0.66
CA ILE A 127 10.11 -0.58 1.90
C ILE A 127 10.50 0.32 3.07
N GLY A 128 9.67 0.31 4.10
CA GLY A 128 9.85 1.09 5.31
C GLY A 128 10.17 0.22 6.52
N GLY A 129 11.00 0.71 7.41
CA GLY A 129 11.38 0.01 8.64
C GLY A 129 11.82 0.95 9.75
N MET A 130 12.05 0.37 10.93
CA MET A 130 12.39 1.09 12.16
C MET A 130 13.83 1.60 12.21
N GLY A 131 14.67 1.22 11.24
CA GLY A 131 16.06 1.64 11.14
C GLY A 131 16.80 0.88 10.05
N GLU A 132 18.02 1.33 9.74
CA GLU A 132 18.88 0.75 8.70
C GLU A 132 19.13 -0.74 8.94
N LEU A 133 19.50 -1.13 10.16
CA LEU A 133 19.73 -2.53 10.51
C LEU A 133 18.47 -3.39 10.33
N HIS A 134 17.28 -2.86 10.63
CA HIS A 134 16.03 -3.57 10.42
C HIS A 134 15.80 -3.90 8.95
N LEU A 135 16.00 -2.92 8.07
CA LEU A 135 15.88 -3.10 6.62
C LEU A 135 16.95 -4.03 6.06
N ASP A 136 18.20 -3.90 6.50
CA ASP A 136 19.30 -4.77 6.08
C ASP A 136 19.03 -6.23 6.42
N ILE A 137 18.56 -6.52 7.65
CA ILE A 137 18.19 -7.88 8.07
C ILE A 137 17.02 -8.39 7.25
N THR A 138 16.02 -7.56 7.00
CA THR A 138 14.84 -7.96 6.20
C THR A 138 15.23 -8.33 4.78
N VAL A 139 16.10 -7.55 4.17
CA VAL A 139 16.63 -7.83 2.82
C VAL A 139 17.50 -9.08 2.80
N ASP A 140 18.35 -9.27 3.80
CA ASP A 140 19.15 -10.49 3.93
C ASP A 140 18.26 -11.73 4.11
N ARG A 141 17.15 -11.62 4.84
CA ARG A 141 16.13 -12.67 4.92
C ARG A 141 15.47 -12.95 3.55
N MET A 142 15.15 -11.91 2.77
CA MET A 142 14.63 -12.10 1.42
C MET A 142 15.58 -12.92 0.56
N LYS A 143 16.87 -12.66 0.65
CA LYS A 143 17.90 -13.40 -0.07
C LYS A 143 18.02 -14.85 0.41
N ARG A 144 18.12 -15.06 1.72
CA ARG A 144 18.38 -16.40 2.29
C ARG A 144 17.16 -17.31 2.31
N GLU A 145 15.98 -16.77 2.64
CA GLU A 145 14.76 -17.58 2.81
C GLU A 145 13.95 -17.71 1.52
N PHE A 146 14.00 -16.71 0.64
CA PHE A 146 13.17 -16.66 -0.57
C PHE A 146 13.98 -16.73 -1.88
N ASN A 147 15.32 -16.76 -1.80
CA ASN A 147 16.21 -16.71 -2.98
C ASN A 147 15.87 -15.54 -3.92
N VAL A 148 15.67 -14.36 -3.34
CA VAL A 148 15.41 -13.11 -4.07
C VAL A 148 16.69 -12.29 -4.11
N GLU A 149 17.11 -11.90 -5.31
CA GLU A 149 18.14 -10.89 -5.48
C GLU A 149 17.50 -9.54 -5.83
N ALA A 150 17.73 -8.54 -4.99
CA ALA A 150 17.22 -7.19 -5.16
C ALA A 150 18.33 -6.15 -5.05
N ASN A 151 18.16 -5.05 -5.76
CA ASN A 151 18.93 -3.83 -5.58
C ASN A 151 18.22 -2.94 -4.58
N ILE A 152 18.98 -2.32 -3.68
CA ILE A 152 18.48 -1.38 -2.71
C ILE A 152 19.11 -0.04 -2.97
N GLY A 153 18.29 1.00 -2.96
CA GLY A 153 18.71 2.36 -3.22
C GLY A 153 17.91 3.37 -2.42
N LYS A 154 18.30 4.62 -2.52
CA LYS A 154 17.50 5.71 -2.00
C LYS A 154 16.26 5.87 -2.89
N PRO A 155 15.09 6.19 -2.31
CA PRO A 155 13.91 6.54 -3.09
C PRO A 155 14.23 7.70 -4.05
N GLN A 156 13.64 7.64 -5.23
CA GLN A 156 13.75 8.76 -6.17
C GLN A 156 12.88 9.91 -5.68
N VAL A 157 13.39 11.13 -5.83
CA VAL A 157 12.60 12.32 -5.57
C VAL A 157 11.70 12.58 -6.76
N ALA A 158 10.40 12.55 -6.54
CA ALA A 158 9.43 12.97 -7.55
C ALA A 158 9.50 14.50 -7.67
N TYR A 159 10.17 14.95 -8.73
CA TYR A 159 10.20 16.38 -9.03
C TYR A 159 8.91 16.78 -9.73
N ARG A 160 8.31 17.85 -9.26
CA ARG A 160 7.15 18.48 -9.89
C ARG A 160 7.54 19.82 -10.43
N GLU A 161 7.03 20.16 -11.60
CA GLU A 161 7.18 21.47 -12.19
C GLU A 161 6.02 22.38 -11.76
N THR A 162 6.31 23.67 -11.62
CA THR A 162 5.29 24.68 -11.36
C THR A 162 5.61 25.97 -12.12
N ILE A 163 4.58 26.71 -12.45
CA ILE A 163 4.74 28.03 -13.04
C ILE A 163 5.08 29.04 -11.94
N LYS A 164 6.03 29.95 -12.23
CA LYS A 164 6.48 30.99 -11.28
C LYS A 164 5.87 32.36 -11.53
N LYS A 165 5.24 32.56 -12.67
CA LYS A 165 4.69 33.85 -13.07
C LYS A 165 3.31 33.66 -13.69
N ALA A 166 2.41 34.58 -13.38
CA ALA A 166 1.14 34.63 -14.08
C ALA A 166 1.35 34.98 -15.55
N VAL A 167 0.65 34.31 -16.43
CA VAL A 167 0.61 34.59 -17.86
C VAL A 167 -0.84 34.74 -18.29
N GLU A 168 -1.20 35.93 -18.66
CA GLU A 168 -2.57 36.25 -19.05
C GLU A 168 -2.79 36.06 -20.56
N LYS A 169 -3.99 35.61 -20.92
CA LYS A 169 -4.52 35.63 -22.30
C LYS A 169 -3.65 34.90 -23.31
N VAL A 170 -3.18 33.71 -22.98
CA VAL A 170 -2.48 32.86 -23.95
C VAL A 170 -3.49 32.39 -24.99
N ASP A 171 -3.35 32.87 -26.23
CA ASP A 171 -4.16 32.43 -27.36
C ASP A 171 -3.54 31.19 -27.99
N TYR A 172 -4.27 30.09 -28.02
CA TYR A 172 -3.86 28.88 -28.71
C TYR A 172 -4.87 28.49 -29.77
N THR A 173 -4.39 28.24 -30.99
CA THR A 173 -5.20 27.74 -32.08
C THR A 173 -4.66 26.42 -32.59
N HIS A 174 -5.43 25.36 -32.42
CA HIS A 174 -5.18 24.07 -33.03
C HIS A 174 -5.87 24.02 -34.41
N LYS A 175 -5.10 23.84 -35.46
CA LYS A 175 -5.60 23.63 -36.82
C LYS A 175 -4.83 22.52 -37.50
N LYS A 176 -5.48 21.38 -37.72
CA LYS A 176 -4.87 20.22 -38.38
C LYS A 176 -5.81 19.71 -39.46
N GLN A 177 -5.34 19.67 -40.70
CA GLN A 177 -6.08 19.11 -41.82
C GLN A 177 -5.14 18.28 -42.68
N THR A 178 -5.33 16.96 -42.64
CA THR A 178 -4.53 15.98 -43.41
C THR A 178 -5.41 15.07 -44.26
N GLY A 179 -6.36 15.69 -45.01
CA GLY A 179 -7.35 14.95 -45.81
C GLY A 179 -8.60 14.59 -44.98
N GLY A 180 -9.79 14.80 -45.52
CA GLY A 180 -11.08 14.58 -44.84
C GLY A 180 -11.47 15.73 -43.90
N SER A 181 -12.24 15.41 -42.85
CA SER A 181 -12.66 16.38 -41.83
C SER A 181 -11.48 16.84 -40.99
N GLY A 182 -11.18 18.16 -41.02
CA GLY A 182 -10.10 18.75 -40.23
C GLY A 182 -10.44 18.90 -38.74
N GLN A 183 -9.42 19.11 -37.93
CA GLN A 183 -9.54 19.48 -36.53
C GLN A 183 -9.30 20.98 -36.36
N PHE A 184 -10.17 21.64 -35.62
CA PHE A 184 -10.01 23.05 -35.30
C PHE A 184 -10.49 23.30 -33.86
N ALA A 185 -9.64 23.96 -33.06
CA ALA A 185 -9.99 24.49 -31.76
C ALA A 185 -9.23 25.81 -31.53
N LYS A 186 -9.89 26.77 -30.91
CA LYS A 186 -9.25 28.02 -30.49
C LYS A 186 -9.68 28.31 -29.04
N VAL A 187 -8.72 28.46 -28.15
CA VAL A 187 -8.93 28.79 -26.76
C VAL A 187 -8.02 29.93 -26.33
N GLN A 188 -8.48 30.71 -25.36
CA GLN A 188 -7.68 31.71 -24.67
C GLN A 188 -7.69 31.36 -23.19
N VAL A 189 -6.52 31.11 -22.60
CA VAL A 189 -6.36 30.66 -21.24
C VAL A 189 -5.36 31.57 -20.52
N SER A 190 -5.62 31.84 -19.25
CA SER A 190 -4.66 32.50 -18.36
C SER A 190 -4.17 31.47 -17.35
N PHE A 191 -2.88 31.48 -17.04
CA PHE A 191 -2.27 30.62 -16.05
C PHE A 191 -1.72 31.45 -14.91
N GLU A 192 -2.04 31.09 -13.69
CA GLU A 192 -1.58 31.74 -12.47
C GLU A 192 -0.96 30.70 -11.52
N PRO A 193 0.17 31.03 -10.85
CA PRO A 193 0.73 30.10 -9.85
C PRO A 193 -0.19 30.02 -8.63
N LEU A 194 -0.46 28.81 -8.16
CA LEU A 194 -1.14 28.58 -6.90
C LEU A 194 -0.19 28.82 -5.71
N PRO A 195 -0.70 29.13 -4.50
CA PRO A 195 0.11 29.25 -3.30
C PRO A 195 0.90 27.96 -3.03
N LEU A 196 2.19 28.09 -2.70
CA LEU A 196 3.08 26.93 -2.47
C LEU A 196 2.73 26.14 -1.19
N ASP A 197 1.98 26.74 -0.28
CA ASP A 197 1.51 26.19 0.99
C ASP A 197 0.05 25.65 0.91
N GLY A 198 -0.57 25.70 -0.26
CA GLY A 198 -1.88 25.15 -0.52
C GLY A 198 -1.88 23.64 -0.70
N GLU A 199 -2.97 22.98 -0.30
CA GLU A 199 -3.16 21.53 -0.53
C GLU A 199 -3.52 21.21 -1.99
N GLU A 200 -4.06 22.19 -2.72
CA GLU A 200 -4.50 22.02 -4.10
C GLU A 200 -3.33 22.23 -5.07
N LEU A 201 -3.15 21.25 -5.94
CA LEU A 201 -2.09 21.29 -6.98
C LEU A 201 -2.59 21.86 -8.30
N TYR A 202 -3.89 21.94 -8.48
CA TYR A 202 -4.55 22.39 -9.68
C TYR A 202 -5.93 22.96 -9.37
N GLU A 203 -6.28 24.07 -10.00
CA GLU A 203 -7.60 24.69 -9.95
C GLU A 203 -7.99 25.17 -11.36
N PHE A 204 -9.21 24.85 -11.80
CA PHE A 204 -9.75 25.29 -13.09
C PHE A 204 -10.92 26.24 -12.88
N GLU A 205 -10.82 27.44 -13.43
CA GLU A 205 -11.84 28.45 -13.37
C GLU A 205 -12.41 28.78 -14.76
N ASP A 206 -13.72 28.62 -14.94
CA ASP A 206 -14.40 29.03 -16.18
C ASP A 206 -14.81 30.51 -16.13
N LYS A 207 -14.09 31.34 -16.91
CA LYS A 207 -14.38 32.77 -17.09
C LYS A 207 -14.98 33.09 -18.48
N VAL A 208 -15.53 32.08 -19.19
CA VAL A 208 -16.10 32.31 -20.53
C VAL A 208 -17.37 33.16 -20.44
N THR A 209 -17.38 34.27 -21.15
CA THR A 209 -18.52 35.17 -21.25
C THR A 209 -19.06 35.23 -22.68
N GLY A 210 -20.39 35.40 -22.82
CA GLY A 210 -21.03 35.60 -24.10
C GLY A 210 -21.06 34.37 -25.03
N GLY A 211 -20.86 33.17 -24.50
CA GLY A 211 -20.94 31.92 -25.27
C GLY A 211 -19.84 31.77 -26.34
N ARG A 212 -18.70 32.42 -26.15
CA ARG A 212 -17.56 32.34 -27.09
C ARG A 212 -16.98 30.96 -27.26
N VAL A 213 -17.01 30.17 -26.19
CA VAL A 213 -16.74 28.72 -26.18
C VAL A 213 -18.04 28.05 -25.75
N PRO A 214 -18.60 27.11 -26.54
CA PRO A 214 -19.77 26.35 -26.09
C PRO A 214 -19.47 25.56 -24.81
N ARG A 215 -20.42 25.56 -23.90
CA ARG A 215 -20.23 24.94 -22.56
C ARG A 215 -19.85 23.46 -22.62
N GLU A 216 -20.25 22.76 -23.65
CA GLU A 216 -19.93 21.35 -23.88
C GLU A 216 -18.43 21.07 -24.11
N TYR A 217 -17.65 22.08 -24.52
CA TYR A 217 -16.20 21.93 -24.77
C TYR A 217 -15.33 22.37 -23.59
N ILE A 218 -15.87 23.07 -22.61
CA ILE A 218 -15.11 23.55 -21.44
C ILE A 218 -14.49 22.39 -20.65
N PRO A 219 -15.22 21.28 -20.34
CA PRO A 219 -14.63 20.12 -19.68
C PRO A 219 -13.50 19.47 -20.47
N SER A 220 -13.55 19.56 -21.80
CA SER A 220 -12.47 19.01 -22.64
C SER A 220 -11.20 19.86 -22.61
N VAL A 221 -11.33 21.18 -22.38
CA VAL A 221 -10.18 22.07 -22.16
C VAL A 221 -9.53 21.76 -20.83
N ASP A 222 -10.32 21.62 -19.76
CA ASP A 222 -9.86 21.25 -18.43
C ASP A 222 -9.13 19.90 -18.45
N ALA A 223 -9.76 18.87 -19.02
CA ALA A 223 -9.14 17.54 -19.14
C ALA A 223 -7.82 17.58 -19.94
N GLY A 224 -7.76 18.37 -21.00
CA GLY A 224 -6.52 18.52 -21.80
C GLY A 224 -5.39 19.24 -21.05
N ILE A 225 -5.70 20.17 -20.15
CA ILE A 225 -4.70 20.79 -19.28
C ILE A 225 -4.18 19.80 -18.26
N GLN A 226 -5.08 19.05 -17.61
CA GLN A 226 -4.69 18.01 -16.64
C GLN A 226 -3.86 16.89 -17.26
N GLU A 227 -4.13 16.51 -18.51
CA GLU A 227 -3.33 15.50 -19.24
C GLU A 227 -1.90 16.01 -19.57
N ALA A 228 -1.75 17.34 -19.70
CA ALA A 228 -0.46 17.95 -20.04
C ALA A 228 0.42 18.29 -18.83
N MET A 229 -0.14 18.24 -17.62
CA MET A 229 0.57 18.42 -16.33
C MET A 229 1.30 17.18 -15.90
#